data_11671ccd819da6787a40de4d3945f51d
#
_entry.id   11671ccd819da6787a40de4d3945f51d
#
_cell.length_a   1.000
_cell.length_b   1.000
_cell.length_c   1.000
_cell.angle_alpha   90.00
_cell.angle_beta   90.00
_cell.angle_gamma   90.00
#
_symmetry.space_group_name_H-M   'P 1'
#
loop_
_entity.id
_entity.type
_entity.pdbx_description
1 polymer ?
#
loop_
_entity_poly.entity_id
_entity_poly.type
_entity_poly.pdbx_seq_one_letter_code
_entity_poly.pdbx_strand_id
1 'polypeptide(L)'
;NANAGGGFASKASTPAFGGGAAAPVALFGAGKKEAEEEDGDDDPEREVANDSIKPIVELEVVETKTGEEDETCTFRTEGALFEYVVDKEKGSRWMERGRGDVRLNQGQNGYRLVMRAKGNFRLMLNASLFKGQKFQLMEGGKGVYFTCVNAASGDDAKMSMFALKMRAAASNAQSQAESFHAAASKAIEKLAKAEEK
;
A
#
# COMPACT_ATOMS: atom_id res chain seq x y z
N ASN A 1 -44.72 -13.38 46.75
CA ASN A 1 -45.33 -12.26 46.00
C ASN A 1 -44.60 -12.03 44.71
N ALA A 2 -45.10 -12.48 43.76
CA ALA A 2 -45.69 -12.21 42.47
C ALA A 2 -45.39 -10.80 41.93
N ASN A 3 -44.82 -10.67 40.72
CA ASN A 3 -45.40 -9.99 39.57
C ASN A 3 -44.36 -9.89 38.43
N ALA A 4 -44.59 -10.53 37.31
CA ALA A 4 -45.19 -10.02 36.06
C ALA A 4 -44.29 -9.00 35.38
N GLY A 5 -43.63 -9.26 34.23
CA GLY A 5 -44.27 -9.34 32.93
C GLY A 5 -44.06 -8.04 32.18
N GLY A 6 -43.32 -8.07 31.08
CA GLY A 6 -43.16 -6.93 30.20
C GLY A 6 -42.26 -7.27 28.99
N GLY A 7 -42.77 -8.05 28.05
CA GLY A 7 -42.15 -8.24 26.77
C GLY A 7 -42.35 -7.01 25.88
N PHE A 8 -41.27 -6.44 25.34
CA PHE A 8 -41.31 -5.48 24.24
C PHE A 8 -40.91 -6.19 22.95
N ALA A 9 -41.91 -6.53 22.16
CA ALA A 9 -41.76 -6.92 20.78
C ALA A 9 -41.56 -5.67 19.91
N SER A 10 -40.36 -5.43 19.43
CA SER A 10 -40.11 -4.41 18.40
C SER A 10 -40.31 -5.02 17.03
N LYS A 11 -41.35 -4.60 16.37
CA LYS A 11 -41.66 -4.84 14.97
C LYS A 11 -40.55 -4.27 14.09
N ALA A 12 -39.87 -5.13 13.37
CA ALA A 12 -39.05 -4.74 12.21
C ALA A 12 -39.96 -4.38 11.04
N SER A 13 -39.96 -3.13 10.63
CA SER A 13 -40.54 -2.67 9.37
C SER A 13 -39.45 -2.54 8.35
N THR A 14 -39.44 -3.46 7.41
CA THR A 14 -38.69 -3.36 6.15
C THR A 14 -39.41 -2.43 5.19
N PRO A 15 -38.75 -1.42 4.60
CA PRO A 15 -39.29 -0.73 3.44
C PRO A 15 -39.05 -1.55 2.19
N ALA A 16 -40.11 -1.98 1.55
CA ALA A 16 -40.12 -2.55 0.22
C ALA A 16 -39.75 -1.46 -0.80
N PHE A 17 -38.63 -1.62 -1.48
CA PHE A 17 -38.27 -0.78 -2.63
C PHE A 17 -38.94 -1.38 -3.88
N GLY A 18 -39.99 -0.68 -4.34
CA GLY A 18 -40.72 -1.02 -5.55
C GLY A 18 -39.86 -0.88 -6.79
N GLY A 19 -39.86 -1.92 -7.62
CA GLY A 19 -39.24 -1.92 -8.93
C GLY A 19 -39.97 -0.96 -9.88
N GLY A 20 -39.19 -0.01 -10.44
CA GLY A 20 -39.58 0.80 -11.59
C GLY A 20 -38.73 0.38 -12.77
N ALA A 21 -39.30 -0.39 -13.68
CA ALA A 21 -38.71 -0.68 -14.98
C ALA A 21 -38.77 0.61 -15.83
N ALA A 22 -37.66 1.22 -16.12
CA ALA A 22 -37.52 2.27 -17.13
C ALA A 22 -36.95 1.63 -18.41
N ALA A 23 -37.80 1.66 -19.46
CA ALA A 23 -37.44 1.27 -20.80
C ALA A 23 -36.39 2.16 -21.43
N PRO A 24 -35.54 1.64 -22.36
CA PRO A 24 -34.55 2.47 -23.03
C PRO A 24 -35.25 3.32 -24.10
N VAL A 25 -35.05 4.61 -24.04
CA VAL A 25 -35.45 5.56 -25.11
C VAL A 25 -34.48 5.41 -26.27
N ALA A 26 -34.97 4.79 -27.33
CA ALA A 26 -34.34 4.79 -28.64
C ALA A 26 -34.49 6.19 -29.26
N LEU A 27 -33.39 6.94 -29.35
CA LEU A 27 -33.30 8.20 -30.08
C LEU A 27 -32.42 8.00 -31.31
N PHE A 28 -33.02 7.38 -32.38
CA PHE A 28 -32.50 7.55 -33.72
C PHE A 28 -33.66 7.66 -34.69
N GLY A 29 -33.82 8.88 -35.20
CA GLY A 29 -34.79 9.25 -36.19
C GLY A 29 -34.52 8.55 -37.53
N ALA A 30 -35.56 7.91 -38.05
CA ALA A 30 -35.59 7.37 -39.38
C ALA A 30 -35.63 8.51 -40.43
N GLY A 31 -34.59 8.62 -41.23
CA GLY A 31 -34.57 9.39 -42.48
C GLY A 31 -34.38 8.40 -43.62
N LYS A 32 -35.48 8.14 -44.32
CA LYS A 32 -35.55 7.33 -45.56
C LYS A 32 -35.08 8.17 -46.75
N LYS A 33 -34.04 7.73 -47.46
CA LYS A 33 -33.81 8.07 -48.87
C LYS A 33 -33.12 6.92 -49.57
N GLU A 34 -33.77 6.53 -50.66
CA GLU A 34 -33.39 5.48 -51.60
C GLU A 34 -32.22 5.90 -52.50
N ALA A 35 -31.56 4.81 -52.99
CA ALA A 35 -30.77 4.66 -54.22
C ALA A 35 -29.30 5.10 -54.13
N GLU A 36 -28.36 4.26 -54.28
CA GLU A 36 -27.81 3.59 -55.45
C GLU A 36 -26.68 2.63 -55.02
N GLU A 37 -26.62 1.50 -55.66
CA GLU A 37 -25.63 0.45 -55.50
C GLU A 37 -24.28 0.92 -56.02
N GLU A 38 -23.26 1.00 -55.18
CA GLU A 38 -21.84 0.86 -55.56
C GLU A 38 -21.18 -0.11 -54.61
N ASP A 39 -20.73 -1.21 -55.23
CA ASP A 39 -20.00 -2.32 -54.71
C ASP A 39 -18.63 -1.79 -54.22
N GLY A 40 -18.53 -1.52 -52.94
CA GLY A 40 -17.31 -1.07 -52.24
C GLY A 40 -17.10 -1.97 -51.04
N ASP A 41 -16.15 -2.89 -51.19
CA ASP A 41 -15.61 -3.76 -50.17
C ASP A 41 -15.06 -2.92 -48.99
N ASP A 42 -15.96 -2.52 -48.07
CA ASP A 42 -15.65 -1.74 -46.89
C ASP A 42 -15.43 -2.70 -45.70
N ASP A 43 -14.20 -3.23 -45.62
CA ASP A 43 -13.76 -4.04 -44.51
C ASP A 43 -13.58 -3.11 -43.25
N PRO A 44 -14.50 -3.20 -42.25
CA PRO A 44 -14.45 -2.35 -41.06
C PRO A 44 -13.28 -2.65 -40.11
N GLU A 45 -12.49 -3.67 -40.37
CA GLU A 45 -11.30 -4.04 -39.57
C GLU A 45 -9.96 -3.57 -40.17
N ARG A 46 -10.01 -2.80 -41.24
CA ARG A 46 -8.75 -2.22 -41.76
C ARG A 46 -8.24 -1.15 -40.79
N GLU A 47 -7.31 -1.54 -39.93
CA GLU A 47 -6.51 -0.61 -39.15
C GLU A 47 -5.80 0.36 -40.11
N VAL A 48 -6.35 1.54 -40.27
CA VAL A 48 -5.67 2.64 -40.92
C VAL A 48 -4.57 3.08 -39.95
N ALA A 49 -3.35 2.62 -40.21
CA ALA A 49 -2.18 3.12 -39.54
C ALA A 49 -2.12 4.64 -39.75
N ASN A 50 -2.60 5.40 -38.78
CA ASN A 50 -2.61 6.85 -38.83
C ASN A 50 -1.20 7.36 -38.51
N ASP A 51 -0.35 7.34 -39.53
CA ASP A 51 1.06 7.73 -39.45
C ASP A 51 1.26 9.24 -39.21
N SER A 52 0.13 9.97 -39.04
CA SER A 52 0.13 11.44 -38.82
C SER A 52 0.04 11.86 -37.35
N ILE A 53 -0.14 10.91 -36.41
CA ILE A 53 -0.11 11.21 -34.97
C ILE A 53 1.31 11.07 -34.48
N LYS A 54 2.12 12.10 -34.70
CA LYS A 54 3.43 12.19 -34.03
C LYS A 54 3.19 12.49 -32.55
N PRO A 55 3.87 11.77 -31.63
CA PRO A 55 3.80 12.13 -30.22
C PRO A 55 4.27 13.57 -30.05
N ILE A 56 3.47 14.40 -29.39
CA ILE A 56 3.71 15.83 -29.19
C ILE A 56 4.90 16.07 -28.27
N VAL A 57 5.30 15.05 -27.50
CA VAL A 57 6.42 15.12 -26.58
C VAL A 57 7.25 13.85 -26.69
N GLU A 58 8.50 13.98 -27.06
CA GLU A 58 9.50 12.93 -26.85
C GLU A 58 9.91 12.95 -25.37
N LEU A 59 9.48 11.94 -24.61
CA LEU A 59 9.86 11.80 -23.21
C LEU A 59 11.31 11.30 -23.17
N GLU A 60 12.22 12.12 -22.72
CA GLU A 60 13.57 11.69 -22.41
C GLU A 60 13.53 10.68 -21.25
N VAL A 61 14.28 9.59 -21.39
CA VAL A 61 14.47 8.61 -20.32
C VAL A 61 15.34 9.24 -19.23
N VAL A 62 14.72 9.73 -18.18
CA VAL A 62 15.44 10.26 -17.02
C VAL A 62 15.78 9.10 -16.11
N GLU A 63 17.08 8.86 -15.89
CA GLU A 63 17.54 7.90 -14.88
C GLU A 63 17.11 8.38 -13.48
N THR A 64 16.17 7.68 -12.88
CA THR A 64 15.69 7.99 -11.53
C THR A 64 16.61 7.32 -10.52
N LYS A 65 17.42 8.10 -9.82
CA LYS A 65 18.23 7.62 -8.71
C LYS A 65 17.36 7.51 -7.44
N THR A 66 17.31 6.32 -6.87
CA THR A 66 16.53 6.03 -5.66
C THR A 66 17.30 6.28 -4.38
N GLY A 67 18.65 6.35 -4.49
CA GLY A 67 19.57 6.43 -3.34
C GLY A 67 19.76 5.07 -2.65
N GLU A 68 19.42 3.98 -3.33
CA GLU A 68 19.60 2.60 -2.86
C GLU A 68 20.58 1.81 -3.76
N GLU A 69 21.20 2.48 -4.77
CA GLU A 69 22.02 1.84 -5.80
C GLU A 69 23.27 1.17 -5.21
N ASP A 70 23.87 1.78 -4.17
CA ASP A 70 25.07 1.28 -3.49
C ASP A 70 24.74 0.37 -2.30
N GLU A 71 23.48 -0.06 -2.16
CA GLU A 71 23.03 -0.88 -1.07
C GLU A 71 22.64 -2.28 -1.52
N THR A 72 22.88 -3.24 -0.64
CA THR A 72 22.45 -4.63 -0.84
C THR A 72 21.19 -4.89 -0.03
N CYS A 73 20.11 -5.28 -0.70
CA CYS A 73 18.88 -5.71 -0.03
C CYS A 73 19.09 -7.10 0.59
N THR A 74 19.12 -7.16 1.92
CA THR A 74 19.32 -8.39 2.69
C THR A 74 18.03 -9.11 3.04
N PHE A 75 16.92 -8.37 3.08
CA PHE A 75 15.58 -8.92 3.30
C PHE A 75 14.53 -8.02 2.65
N ARG A 76 13.49 -8.65 2.08
CA ARG A 76 12.38 -7.96 1.43
C ARG A 76 11.05 -8.62 1.80
N THR A 77 10.02 -7.80 2.06
CA THR A 77 8.66 -8.25 2.32
C THR A 77 7.65 -7.17 1.96
N GLU A 78 6.37 -7.53 1.86
CA GLU A 78 5.27 -6.57 1.72
C GLU A 78 4.53 -6.42 3.06
N GLY A 79 4.11 -5.18 3.38
CA GLY A 79 3.41 -4.93 4.63
C GLY A 79 2.62 -3.63 4.64
N ALA A 80 1.94 -3.41 5.77
CA ALA A 80 1.29 -2.16 6.12
C ALA A 80 2.03 -1.52 7.29
N LEU A 81 2.42 -0.26 7.13
CA LEU A 81 3.14 0.53 8.14
C LEU A 81 2.14 1.35 8.95
N PHE A 82 2.25 1.26 10.26
CA PHE A 82 1.52 2.06 11.22
C PHE A 82 2.49 2.83 12.11
N GLU A 83 2.15 4.04 12.46
CA GLU A 83 2.88 4.84 13.43
C GLU A 83 1.99 5.14 14.63
N TYR A 84 2.56 5.02 15.83
CA TYR A 84 1.89 5.41 17.06
C TYR A 84 2.04 6.91 17.27
N VAL A 85 0.93 7.63 17.14
CA VAL A 85 0.89 9.09 17.28
C VAL A 85 0.24 9.45 18.60
N VAL A 86 0.93 10.31 19.35
CA VAL A 86 0.43 10.90 20.60
C VAL A 86 -0.11 12.29 20.26
N ASP A 87 -1.42 12.45 20.31
CA ASP A 87 -2.11 13.71 20.09
C ASP A 87 -2.66 14.22 21.44
N LYS A 88 -2.39 15.46 21.78
CA LYS A 88 -2.81 16.05 23.05
C LYS A 88 -4.31 16.21 23.19
N GLU A 89 -5.01 16.38 22.06
CA GLU A 89 -6.47 16.61 22.04
C GLU A 89 -7.26 15.33 21.77
N LYS A 90 -6.74 14.46 20.87
CA LYS A 90 -7.43 13.25 20.38
C LYS A 90 -6.93 11.96 21.03
N GLY A 91 -5.97 12.09 21.95
CA GLY A 91 -5.33 10.92 22.58
C GLY A 91 -4.37 10.18 21.67
N SER A 92 -3.80 9.10 22.19
CA SER A 92 -2.81 8.30 21.46
C SER A 92 -3.49 7.24 20.59
N ARG A 93 -3.02 7.09 19.35
CA ARG A 93 -3.58 6.11 18.41
C ARG A 93 -2.57 5.63 17.38
N TRP A 94 -2.84 4.44 16.84
CA TRP A 94 -2.13 3.94 15.66
C TRP A 94 -2.71 4.57 14.39
N MET A 95 -1.83 5.16 13.57
CA MET A 95 -2.17 5.71 12.27
C MET A 95 -1.51 4.90 11.16
N GLU A 96 -2.30 4.40 10.21
CA GLU A 96 -1.76 3.74 9.02
C GLU A 96 -1.07 4.77 8.15
N ARG A 97 0.22 4.57 7.85
CA ARG A 97 1.03 5.42 6.97
C ARG A 97 0.96 4.96 5.51
N GLY A 98 0.65 3.71 5.30
CA GLY A 98 0.43 3.12 3.99
C GLY A 98 0.89 1.68 3.89
N ARG A 99 0.80 1.15 2.66
CA ARG A 99 1.14 -0.24 2.32
C ARG A 99 2.14 -0.27 1.20
N GLY A 100 3.09 -1.20 1.25
CA GLY A 100 4.11 -1.27 0.23
C GLY A 100 5.18 -2.31 0.48
N ASP A 101 6.25 -2.13 -0.27
CA ASP A 101 7.44 -2.96 -0.27
C ASP A 101 8.41 -2.48 0.80
N VAL A 102 8.81 -3.37 1.68
CA VAL A 102 9.73 -3.12 2.78
C VAL A 102 11.03 -3.84 2.51
N ARG A 103 12.14 -3.14 2.60
CA ARG A 103 13.49 -3.65 2.39
C ARG A 103 14.35 -3.36 3.60
N LEU A 104 15.14 -4.34 3.98
CA LEU A 104 16.26 -4.19 4.89
C LEU A 104 17.52 -4.14 4.04
N ASN A 105 18.09 -2.96 3.90
CA ASN A 105 19.26 -2.72 3.09
C ASN A 105 20.51 -2.62 3.94
N GLN A 106 21.61 -3.17 3.43
CA GLN A 106 22.96 -3.02 3.96
C GLN A 106 23.74 -2.08 3.05
N GLY A 107 24.16 -0.93 3.56
CA GLY A 107 25.03 0.02 2.91
C GLY A 107 26.39 0.11 3.59
N GLN A 108 27.22 1.08 3.15
CA GLN A 108 28.54 1.36 3.72
C GLN A 108 28.48 1.78 5.18
N ASN A 109 27.44 2.53 5.58
CA ASN A 109 27.26 3.10 6.92
C ASN A 109 26.37 2.24 7.83
N GLY A 110 26.11 0.97 7.48
CA GLY A 110 25.31 0.07 8.29
C GLY A 110 24.05 -0.42 7.58
N TYR A 111 22.97 -0.58 8.37
CA TYR A 111 21.71 -1.11 7.88
C TYR A 111 20.61 -0.05 7.98
N ARG A 112 19.68 -0.08 7.03
CA ARG A 112 18.46 0.75 7.09
C ARG A 112 17.23 0.00 6.61
N LEU A 113 16.08 0.39 7.12
CA LEU A 113 14.78 -0.01 6.62
C LEU A 113 14.28 1.04 5.64
N VAL A 114 13.91 0.59 4.45
CA VAL A 114 13.28 1.43 3.42
C VAL A 114 11.92 0.83 3.09
N MET A 115 10.89 1.67 3.08
CA MET A 115 9.56 1.26 2.63
C MET A 115 9.02 2.23 1.61
N ARG A 116 8.60 1.68 0.47
CA ARG A 116 7.96 2.45 -0.63
C ARG A 116 6.53 1.99 -0.85
N ALA A 117 5.66 2.96 -1.08
CA ALA A 117 4.26 2.69 -1.37
C ALA A 117 4.09 1.92 -2.68
N LYS A 118 3.14 1.00 -2.70
CA LYS A 118 2.79 0.24 -3.89
C LYS A 118 2.08 1.18 -4.89
N GLY A 119 2.55 1.20 -6.12
CA GLY A 119 1.98 1.99 -7.22
C GLY A 119 2.78 3.26 -7.52
N ASN A 120 2.87 4.20 -6.59
CA ASN A 120 3.56 5.49 -6.82
C ASN A 120 5.00 5.54 -6.28
N PHE A 121 5.49 4.47 -5.67
CA PHE A 121 6.83 4.33 -5.11
C PHE A 121 7.24 5.42 -4.09
N ARG A 122 6.27 6.15 -3.54
CA ARG A 122 6.53 7.16 -2.52
C ARG A 122 7.23 6.55 -1.32
N LEU A 123 8.29 7.21 -0.86
CA LEU A 123 9.03 6.80 0.32
C LEU A 123 8.18 7.03 1.59
N MET A 124 7.92 5.97 2.34
CA MET A 124 7.10 6.01 3.56
C MET A 124 7.93 5.80 4.81
N LEU A 125 9.00 5.00 4.71
CA LEU A 125 9.94 4.75 5.79
C LEU A 125 11.36 4.80 5.23
N ASN A 126 12.22 5.54 5.91
CA ASN A 126 13.66 5.54 5.72
C ASN A 126 14.28 5.67 7.11
N ALA A 127 14.68 4.56 7.67
CA ALA A 127 15.12 4.51 9.05
C ALA A 127 16.42 3.70 9.18
N SER A 128 17.49 4.36 9.58
CA SER A 128 18.75 3.67 9.92
C SER A 128 18.58 2.84 11.19
N LEU A 129 19.11 1.62 11.16
CA LEU A 129 19.19 0.77 12.35
C LEU A 129 20.34 1.25 13.24
N PHE A 130 20.14 1.10 14.54
CA PHE A 130 21.14 1.50 15.54
C PHE A 130 21.37 0.40 16.59
N LYS A 131 22.52 0.45 17.24
CA LYS A 131 22.90 -0.49 18.30
C LYS A 131 21.88 -0.46 19.44
N GLY A 132 21.46 -1.64 19.87
CA GLY A 132 20.49 -1.79 20.97
C GLY A 132 19.03 -1.57 20.57
N GLN A 133 18.75 -1.25 19.31
CA GLN A 133 17.38 -1.20 18.81
C GLN A 133 16.71 -2.57 18.95
N LYS A 134 15.45 -2.56 19.36
CA LYS A 134 14.67 -3.79 19.55
C LYS A 134 13.53 -3.89 18.55
N PHE A 135 13.39 -5.05 17.98
CA PHE A 135 12.22 -5.48 17.24
C PHE A 135 11.45 -6.49 18.08
N GLN A 136 10.14 -6.35 18.15
CA GLN A 136 9.28 -7.21 18.95
C GLN A 136 8.17 -7.75 18.07
N LEU A 137 7.93 -9.06 18.12
CA LEU A 137 6.79 -9.67 17.45
C LEU A 137 5.48 -9.17 18.06
N MET A 138 4.50 -8.89 17.21
CA MET A 138 3.15 -8.54 17.64
C MET A 138 2.46 -9.76 18.25
N GLU A 139 1.52 -9.51 19.14
CA GLU A 139 0.59 -10.54 19.59
C GLU A 139 -0.16 -11.13 18.39
N GLY A 140 -0.19 -12.48 18.30
CA GLY A 140 -0.67 -13.18 17.11
C GLY A 140 0.35 -13.33 15.96
N GLY A 141 1.59 -12.84 16.12
CA GLY A 141 2.73 -13.13 15.24
C GLY A 141 2.67 -12.57 13.83
N LYS A 142 1.71 -11.70 13.48
CA LYS A 142 1.50 -11.22 12.09
C LYS A 142 2.23 -9.92 11.75
N GLY A 143 3.16 -9.49 12.60
CA GLY A 143 3.90 -8.26 12.41
C GLY A 143 4.92 -8.02 13.52
N VAL A 144 5.59 -6.88 13.44
CA VAL A 144 6.62 -6.47 14.41
C VAL A 144 6.43 -5.02 14.83
N TYR A 145 6.78 -4.74 16.09
CA TYR A 145 6.94 -3.37 16.61
C TYR A 145 8.42 -3.01 16.67
N PHE A 146 8.71 -1.76 16.41
CA PHE A 146 10.04 -1.19 16.59
C PHE A 146 9.97 0.34 16.76
N THR A 147 11.00 0.93 17.33
CA THR A 147 11.15 2.38 17.42
C THR A 147 12.27 2.84 16.50
N CYS A 148 12.05 3.91 15.77
CA CYS A 148 13.07 4.49 14.91
C CYS A 148 12.81 5.98 14.67
N VAL A 149 13.80 6.66 14.09
CA VAL A 149 13.64 7.97 13.48
C VAL A 149 13.38 7.75 11.99
N ASN A 150 12.24 8.20 11.52
CA ASN A 150 11.88 8.08 10.11
C ASN A 150 12.32 9.32 9.32
N ALA A 151 13.44 9.25 8.62
CA ALA A 151 13.93 10.35 7.80
C ALA A 151 13.00 10.74 6.64
N ALA A 152 12.08 9.86 6.23
CA ALA A 152 11.07 10.20 5.24
C ALA A 152 10.04 11.23 5.73
N SER A 153 10.01 11.52 7.05
CA SER A 153 9.15 12.56 7.64
C SER A 153 9.74 13.97 7.52
N GLY A 154 10.95 14.13 6.96
CA GLY A 154 11.60 15.42 6.83
C GLY A 154 11.87 16.09 8.18
N ASP A 155 11.50 17.37 8.30
CA ASP A 155 11.71 18.17 9.52
C ASP A 155 10.93 17.66 10.74
N ASP A 156 9.88 16.87 10.52
CA ASP A 156 9.11 16.22 11.59
C ASP A 156 9.73 14.90 12.07
N ALA A 157 10.91 14.53 11.57
CA ALA A 157 11.58 13.29 11.93
C ALA A 157 11.94 13.27 13.41
N LYS A 158 11.31 12.37 14.16
CA LYS A 158 11.54 12.13 15.58
C LYS A 158 11.49 10.65 15.87
N MET A 159 12.02 10.27 17.04
CA MET A 159 11.88 8.91 17.53
C MET A 159 10.40 8.60 17.75
N SER A 160 9.86 7.66 16.96
CA SER A 160 8.48 7.23 17.02
C SER A 160 8.41 5.70 17.07
N MET A 161 7.31 5.18 17.61
CA MET A 161 7.02 3.75 17.58
C MET A 161 6.26 3.41 16.30
N PHE A 162 6.74 2.40 15.61
CA PHE A 162 6.13 1.88 14.39
C PHE A 162 5.69 0.43 14.57
N ALA A 163 4.69 0.04 13.80
CA ALA A 163 4.25 -1.34 13.66
C ALA A 163 4.21 -1.69 12.17
N LEU A 164 4.84 -2.79 11.80
CA LEU A 164 4.81 -3.34 10.45
C LEU A 164 3.99 -4.63 10.48
N LYS A 165 2.81 -4.61 9.87
CA LYS A 165 1.97 -5.80 9.68
C LYS A 165 2.27 -6.44 8.34
N MET A 166 2.63 -7.72 8.34
CA MET A 166 2.92 -8.46 7.11
C MET A 166 1.66 -8.70 6.29
N ARG A 167 1.77 -8.56 4.97
CA ARG A 167 0.65 -8.74 4.02
C ARG A 167 0.71 -10.11 3.34
N ALA A 168 0.93 -11.15 4.05
CA ALA A 168 0.84 -12.49 3.49
C ALA A 168 -0.55 -13.08 3.72
N ALA A 169 -0.91 -14.12 2.96
CA ALA A 169 -2.00 -15.02 3.33
C ALA A 169 -1.78 -15.45 4.79
N ALA A 170 -2.87 -15.60 5.55
CA ALA A 170 -2.81 -15.75 7.01
C ALA A 170 -1.82 -16.81 7.50
N SER A 171 -1.59 -17.88 6.72
CA SER A 171 -0.60 -18.94 6.98
C SER A 171 0.86 -18.49 6.86
N ASN A 172 1.15 -17.49 6.02
CA ASN A 172 2.53 -17.04 5.75
C ASN A 172 2.91 -15.76 6.48
N ALA A 173 1.93 -15.00 7.01
CA ALA A 173 2.19 -13.73 7.67
C ALA A 173 3.05 -13.89 8.91
N GLN A 174 2.81 -14.94 9.70
CA GLN A 174 3.59 -15.23 10.89
C GLN A 174 5.05 -15.59 10.54
N SER A 175 5.24 -16.52 9.62
CA SER A 175 6.58 -16.92 9.15
C SER A 175 7.37 -15.75 8.57
N GLN A 176 6.70 -14.84 7.84
CA GLN A 176 7.34 -13.62 7.32
C GLN A 176 7.72 -12.64 8.43
N ALA A 177 6.87 -12.46 9.45
CA ALA A 177 7.17 -11.61 10.59
C ALA A 177 8.35 -12.16 11.41
N GLU A 178 8.39 -13.45 11.65
CA GLU A 178 9.50 -14.13 12.32
C GLU A 178 10.81 -14.00 11.52
N SER A 179 10.75 -14.22 10.21
CA SER A 179 11.89 -14.07 9.30
C SER A 179 12.42 -12.62 9.27
N PHE A 180 11.51 -11.65 9.22
CA PHE A 180 11.87 -10.24 9.29
C PHE A 180 12.50 -9.88 10.63
N HIS A 181 11.90 -10.32 11.73
CA HIS A 181 12.43 -10.12 13.08
C HIS A 181 13.86 -10.70 13.23
N ALA A 182 14.06 -11.92 12.74
CA ALA A 182 15.38 -12.56 12.76
C ALA A 182 16.41 -11.80 11.90
N ALA A 183 16.02 -11.36 10.70
CA ALA A 183 16.89 -10.59 9.82
C ALA A 183 17.30 -9.25 10.44
N ALA A 184 16.33 -8.51 11.01
CA ALA A 184 16.58 -7.24 11.68
C ALA A 184 17.46 -7.40 12.93
N SER A 185 17.20 -8.40 13.76
CA SER A 185 18.00 -8.69 14.95
C SER A 185 19.44 -9.03 14.57
N LYS A 186 19.64 -9.86 13.54
CA LYS A 186 20.98 -10.18 13.02
C LYS A 186 21.73 -8.96 12.48
N ALA A 187 21.01 -8.03 11.84
CA ALA A 187 21.61 -6.76 11.37
C ALA A 187 22.09 -5.91 12.54
N ILE A 188 21.29 -5.79 13.61
CA ILE A 188 21.66 -5.04 14.82
C ILE A 188 22.87 -5.68 15.55
N GLU A 189 22.92 -7.00 15.62
CA GLU A 189 24.08 -7.70 16.20
C GLU A 189 25.37 -7.43 15.41
N LYS A 190 25.28 -7.38 14.08
CA LYS A 190 26.43 -7.03 13.24
C LYS A 190 26.88 -5.59 13.44
N LEU A 191 25.94 -4.65 13.59
CA LEU A 191 26.27 -3.26 13.93
C LEU A 191 27.00 -3.16 15.27
N ALA A 192 26.51 -3.88 16.29
CA ALA A 192 27.15 -3.90 17.60
C ALA A 192 28.61 -4.41 17.54
N LYS A 193 28.86 -5.46 16.75
CA LYS A 193 30.20 -6.04 16.57
C LYS A 193 31.14 -5.16 15.72
N ALA A 194 30.60 -4.35 14.83
CA ALA A 194 31.40 -3.48 13.96
C ALA A 194 31.96 -2.27 14.73
N GLU A 195 31.25 -1.78 15.76
CA GLU A 195 31.68 -0.66 16.61
C GLU A 195 32.68 -1.08 17.69
N GLU A 196 32.82 -2.38 17.97
CA GLU A 196 33.78 -2.91 18.97
C GLU A 196 35.19 -3.18 18.40
N LYS A 197 35.38 -2.95 17.09
CA LYS A 197 36.66 -3.11 16.36
C LYS A 197 37.31 -1.76 16.10
#